data_09824f02c6b01eb3a9928d355b54ac34
#
_entry.id   09824f02c6b01eb3a9928d355b54ac34
#
_cell.length_a   1.000
_cell.length_b   1.000
_cell.length_c   1.000
_cell.angle_alpha   90.00
_cell.angle_beta   90.00
_cell.angle_gamma   90.00
#
_symmetry.space_group_name_H-M   'P 1'
#
loop_
_entity.id
_entity.type
_entity.pdbx_description
1 polymer ?
#
loop_
_entity_poly.entity_id
_entity_poly.type
_entity_poly.pdbx_seq_one_letter_code
_entity_poly.pdbx_strand_id
1 'polypeptide(L)'
;KLMTAYLTFAAIKQGTIKLDQTVPVSEKAWKAPGSRMFIQVNTQVKVEDLIKGMIVQSGNDACVALAEAIAGGEENFAQMMNREAQRLGMKASSFRNASGLPDPQHYTTARDLATLAGALIRDFPEEYSKYYSLKEFRYNNITQPNRNRLLFLDPTVDGVKTGFTDAAGYCLISSAKRGPRRLLSVVLGAASDGVRAQESLKLLNYGFQFYDAVQLYAKDQPVSNLKVWKGGSSTVKAGFQGDFILAVPKGFAPRLQTELVSQQPLMAPVSAGQTIATLKVSLDGKPYGEYPVVALEAVPVAGAIGRAIDSVRLWFK
;
A
#
# COMPACT_ATOMS: atom_id res chain seq x y z
N LYS A 1 -8.42 -8.30 5.23
CA LYS A 1 -7.50 -8.20 6.39
C LYS A 1 -6.29 -7.31 6.14
N LEU A 2 -5.76 -7.26 4.92
CA LEU A 2 -4.63 -6.37 4.60
C LEU A 2 -5.02 -4.90 4.78
N MET A 3 -6.21 -4.49 4.34
CA MET A 3 -6.74 -3.15 4.58
C MET A 3 -7.03 -2.90 6.07
N THR A 4 -7.52 -3.91 6.78
CA THR A 4 -7.73 -3.83 8.23
C THR A 4 -6.42 -3.58 8.98
N ALA A 5 -5.34 -4.29 8.61
CA ALA A 5 -4.01 -4.05 9.16
C ALA A 5 -3.50 -2.65 8.82
N TYR A 6 -3.66 -2.20 7.58
CA TYR A 6 -3.25 -0.87 7.14
C TYR A 6 -3.91 0.24 7.97
N LEU A 7 -5.25 0.17 8.14
CA LEU A 7 -5.98 1.13 8.96
C LEU A 7 -5.63 1.03 10.45
N THR A 8 -5.36 -0.17 10.95
CA THR A 8 -4.90 -0.37 12.34
C THR A 8 -3.56 0.33 12.58
N PHE A 9 -2.60 0.16 11.67
CA PHE A 9 -1.31 0.84 11.77
C PHE A 9 -1.43 2.35 11.60
N ALA A 10 -2.30 2.80 10.70
CA ALA A 10 -2.61 4.22 10.56
C ALA A 10 -3.20 4.82 11.85
N ALA A 11 -4.14 4.11 12.49
CA ALA A 11 -4.75 4.53 13.75
C ALA A 11 -3.72 4.59 14.90
N ILE A 12 -2.77 3.65 14.95
CA ILE A 12 -1.66 3.66 15.91
C ILE A 12 -0.74 4.86 15.65
N LYS A 13 -0.36 5.08 14.41
CA LYS A 13 0.50 6.22 14.02
C LYS A 13 -0.15 7.58 14.31
N GLN A 14 -1.47 7.67 14.21
CA GLN A 14 -2.25 8.86 14.57
C GLN A 14 -2.54 8.99 16.07
N GLY A 15 -2.20 7.98 16.87
CA GLY A 15 -2.46 7.96 18.32
C GLY A 15 -3.91 7.68 18.70
N THR A 16 -4.76 7.25 17.76
CA THR A 16 -6.16 6.89 18.03
C THR A 16 -6.27 5.65 18.92
N ILE A 17 -5.38 4.68 18.72
CA ILE A 17 -5.18 3.50 19.57
C ILE A 17 -3.69 3.28 19.82
N LYS A 18 -3.35 2.50 20.85
CA LYS A 18 -1.97 2.18 21.20
C LYS A 18 -1.75 0.66 21.19
N LEU A 19 -0.52 0.22 20.91
CA LEU A 19 -0.16 -1.22 20.87
C LEU A 19 -0.39 -1.93 22.19
N ASP A 20 -0.07 -1.27 23.30
CA ASP A 20 -0.21 -1.79 24.69
C ASP A 20 -1.62 -1.60 25.26
N GLN A 21 -2.48 -0.84 24.60
CA GLN A 21 -3.87 -0.63 24.98
C GLN A 21 -4.63 -1.97 24.90
N THR A 22 -5.49 -2.21 25.88
CA THR A 22 -6.48 -3.28 25.81
C THR A 22 -7.81 -2.77 25.29
N VAL A 23 -8.51 -3.63 24.56
CA VAL A 23 -9.84 -3.37 24.04
C VAL A 23 -10.82 -4.45 24.45
N PRO A 24 -12.09 -4.11 24.72
CA PRO A 24 -13.09 -5.09 25.10
C PRO A 24 -13.45 -6.01 23.92
N VAL A 25 -13.72 -7.26 24.23
CA VAL A 25 -14.22 -8.23 23.24
C VAL A 25 -15.73 -8.27 23.27
N SER A 26 -16.37 -7.82 22.21
CA SER A 26 -17.80 -7.90 22.04
C SER A 26 -18.29 -9.32 21.73
N GLU A 27 -19.57 -9.56 21.88
CA GLU A 27 -20.20 -10.82 21.49
C GLU A 27 -20.07 -11.04 19.95
N LYS A 28 -20.15 -9.98 19.16
CA LYS A 28 -19.96 -10.01 17.70
C LYS A 28 -18.57 -10.47 17.33
N ALA A 29 -17.53 -9.91 17.95
CA ALA A 29 -16.15 -10.31 17.72
C ALA A 29 -15.92 -11.77 18.15
N TRP A 30 -16.37 -12.16 19.35
CA TRP A 30 -16.24 -13.52 19.86
C TRP A 30 -16.93 -14.56 18.98
N LYS A 31 -18.13 -14.25 18.43
CA LYS A 31 -18.90 -15.14 17.54
C LYS A 31 -18.46 -15.10 16.09
N ALA A 32 -17.45 -14.29 15.72
CA ALA A 32 -17.00 -14.19 14.34
C ALA A 32 -16.68 -15.58 13.75
N PRO A 33 -17.30 -15.97 12.62
CA PRO A 33 -17.14 -17.32 12.06
C PRO A 33 -15.78 -17.47 11.37
N GLY A 34 -15.41 -18.70 11.06
CA GLY A 34 -14.21 -19.06 10.33
C GLY A 34 -12.94 -19.07 11.19
N SER A 35 -11.84 -18.54 10.67
CA SER A 35 -10.54 -18.53 11.37
C SER A 35 -10.55 -17.58 12.56
N ARG A 36 -10.05 -18.05 13.72
CA ARG A 36 -10.05 -17.28 14.97
C ARG A 36 -8.73 -17.40 15.71
N MET A 37 -8.39 -16.36 16.49
CA MET A 37 -7.36 -16.45 17.51
C MET A 37 -7.92 -16.89 18.89
N PHE A 38 -9.25 -17.04 18.99
CA PHE A 38 -9.99 -17.50 20.16
C PHE A 38 -10.01 -16.51 21.32
N ILE A 39 -10.27 -15.23 21.02
CA ILE A 39 -10.60 -14.25 22.05
C ILE A 39 -11.91 -14.60 22.73
N GLN A 40 -12.04 -14.23 24.01
CA GLN A 40 -13.21 -14.57 24.84
C GLN A 40 -14.09 -13.34 25.05
N VAL A 41 -15.40 -13.52 24.97
CA VAL A 41 -16.37 -12.45 25.22
C VAL A 41 -16.20 -11.87 26.64
N ASN A 42 -16.42 -10.57 26.76
CA ASN A 42 -16.29 -9.83 28.03
C ASN A 42 -14.86 -9.83 28.62
N THR A 43 -13.85 -10.16 27.84
CA THR A 43 -12.45 -9.99 28.24
C THR A 43 -11.83 -8.75 27.60
N GLN A 44 -10.64 -8.39 28.05
CA GLN A 44 -9.82 -7.32 27.48
C GLN A 44 -8.62 -7.93 26.77
N VAL A 45 -8.38 -7.53 25.52
CA VAL A 45 -7.26 -8.07 24.72
C VAL A 45 -6.37 -6.90 24.25
N LYS A 46 -5.06 -7.08 24.33
CA LYS A 46 -4.11 -6.07 23.82
C LYS A 46 -4.23 -5.92 22.31
N VAL A 47 -4.16 -4.68 21.84
CA VAL A 47 -4.16 -4.34 20.41
C VAL A 47 -3.05 -5.10 19.69
N GLU A 48 -1.85 -5.19 20.25
CA GLU A 48 -0.74 -5.93 19.65
C GLU A 48 -1.06 -7.43 19.46
N ASP A 49 -1.74 -8.06 20.40
CA ASP A 49 -2.13 -9.47 20.28
C ASP A 49 -3.20 -9.66 19.20
N LEU A 50 -4.15 -8.73 19.09
CA LEU A 50 -5.13 -8.73 17.98
C LEU A 50 -4.45 -8.58 16.62
N ILE A 51 -3.44 -7.73 16.50
CA ILE A 51 -2.64 -7.58 15.27
C ILE A 51 -1.95 -8.91 14.90
N LYS A 52 -1.27 -9.55 15.87
CA LYS A 52 -0.62 -10.85 15.67
C LYS A 52 -1.64 -11.93 15.28
N GLY A 53 -2.77 -11.99 15.99
CA GLY A 53 -3.86 -12.93 15.70
C GLY A 53 -4.46 -12.74 14.31
N MET A 54 -4.68 -11.51 13.88
CA MET A 54 -5.17 -11.18 12.54
C MET A 54 -4.16 -11.58 11.45
N ILE A 55 -2.88 -11.29 11.64
CA ILE A 55 -1.85 -11.51 10.61
C ILE A 55 -1.48 -13.00 10.52
N VAL A 56 -1.14 -13.62 11.66
CA VAL A 56 -0.60 -14.99 11.71
C VAL A 56 -1.71 -16.02 11.56
N GLN A 57 -2.71 -15.95 12.42
CA GLN A 57 -3.81 -16.93 12.49
C GLN A 57 -4.96 -16.60 11.55
N SER A 58 -4.93 -15.42 10.94
CA SER A 58 -6.03 -14.90 10.12
C SER A 58 -7.35 -14.74 10.91
N GLY A 59 -7.25 -14.39 12.20
CA GLY A 59 -8.39 -14.30 13.13
C GLY A 59 -9.44 -13.30 12.67
N ASN A 60 -10.65 -13.78 12.38
CA ASN A 60 -11.80 -12.92 12.06
C ASN A 60 -12.29 -12.19 13.31
N ASP A 61 -12.25 -12.85 14.45
CA ASP A 61 -12.52 -12.31 15.77
C ASP A 61 -11.62 -11.09 16.09
N ALA A 62 -10.32 -11.21 15.82
CA ALA A 62 -9.38 -10.12 15.96
C ALA A 62 -9.70 -8.93 15.02
N CYS A 63 -10.11 -9.20 13.78
CA CYS A 63 -10.47 -8.15 12.84
C CYS A 63 -11.69 -7.35 13.30
N VAL A 64 -12.72 -8.03 13.80
CA VAL A 64 -13.94 -7.37 14.32
C VAL A 64 -13.59 -6.53 15.55
N ALA A 65 -12.83 -7.07 16.50
CA ALA A 65 -12.42 -6.34 17.70
C ALA A 65 -11.60 -5.08 17.38
N LEU A 66 -10.67 -5.16 16.41
CA LEU A 66 -9.91 -3.99 15.94
C LEU A 66 -10.81 -2.96 15.24
N ALA A 67 -11.75 -3.40 14.41
CA ALA A 67 -12.69 -2.52 13.74
C ALA A 67 -13.58 -1.76 14.74
N GLU A 68 -14.08 -2.45 15.75
CA GLU A 68 -14.88 -1.85 16.83
C GLU A 68 -14.05 -0.85 17.64
N ALA A 69 -12.80 -1.18 17.98
CA ALA A 69 -11.92 -0.30 18.72
C ALA A 69 -11.55 0.98 17.96
N ILE A 70 -11.41 0.91 16.64
CA ILE A 70 -10.98 2.06 15.81
C ILE A 70 -12.17 2.92 15.38
N ALA A 71 -13.28 2.31 15.02
CA ALA A 71 -14.41 2.98 14.36
C ALA A 71 -15.75 2.88 15.13
N GLY A 72 -15.75 2.25 16.29
CA GLY A 72 -16.97 2.00 17.07
C GLY A 72 -17.89 0.91 16.49
N GLY A 73 -17.54 0.34 15.33
CA GLY A 73 -18.30 -0.72 14.69
C GLY A 73 -17.77 -1.06 13.30
N GLU A 74 -18.10 -2.26 12.85
CA GLU A 74 -17.58 -2.81 11.58
C GLU A 74 -18.13 -2.06 10.35
N GLU A 75 -19.35 -1.55 10.41
CA GLU A 75 -19.97 -0.77 9.33
C GLU A 75 -19.22 0.55 9.08
N ASN A 76 -18.91 1.29 10.15
CA ASN A 76 -18.10 2.52 10.08
C ASN A 76 -16.68 2.20 9.60
N PHE A 77 -16.12 1.08 10.08
CA PHE A 77 -14.80 0.64 9.65
C PHE A 77 -14.76 0.29 8.17
N ALA A 78 -15.80 -0.37 7.62
CA ALA A 78 -15.90 -0.65 6.19
C ALA A 78 -15.96 0.65 5.35
N GLN A 79 -16.63 1.71 5.85
CA GLN A 79 -16.58 3.02 5.19
C GLN A 79 -15.16 3.62 5.20
N MET A 80 -14.42 3.48 6.31
CA MET A 80 -13.02 3.91 6.37
C MET A 80 -12.15 3.11 5.37
N MET A 81 -12.36 1.78 5.27
CA MET A 81 -11.67 0.93 4.30
C MET A 81 -11.89 1.40 2.86
N ASN A 82 -13.12 1.76 2.50
CA ASN A 82 -13.45 2.23 1.16
C ASN A 82 -12.87 3.63 0.86
N ARG A 83 -12.88 4.55 1.83
CA ARG A 83 -12.21 5.86 1.67
C ARG A 83 -10.71 5.69 1.46
N GLU A 84 -10.10 4.80 2.23
CA GLU A 84 -8.67 4.52 2.11
C GLU A 84 -8.33 3.82 0.79
N ALA A 85 -9.18 2.91 0.32
CA ALA A 85 -9.05 2.30 -1.00
C ALA A 85 -9.04 3.34 -2.13
N GLN A 86 -9.94 4.32 -2.06
CA GLN A 86 -9.98 5.44 -3.02
C GLN A 86 -8.69 6.28 -2.95
N ARG A 87 -8.23 6.62 -1.74
CA ARG A 87 -6.99 7.37 -1.52
C ARG A 87 -5.77 6.65 -2.09
N LEU A 88 -5.71 5.34 -1.96
CA LEU A 88 -4.64 4.50 -2.50
C LEU A 88 -4.78 4.21 -4.01
N GLY A 89 -5.87 4.63 -4.64
CA GLY A 89 -6.12 4.37 -6.05
C GLY A 89 -6.62 2.97 -6.38
N MET A 90 -7.18 2.24 -5.41
CA MET A 90 -7.80 0.91 -5.58
C MET A 90 -9.19 1.03 -6.21
N LYS A 91 -9.24 1.31 -7.51
CA LYS A 91 -10.48 1.67 -8.22
C LYS A 91 -11.46 0.51 -8.45
N ALA A 92 -11.00 -0.72 -8.31
CA ALA A 92 -11.77 -1.94 -8.54
C ALA A 92 -11.92 -2.78 -7.27
N SER A 93 -12.01 -2.11 -6.11
CA SER A 93 -12.17 -2.76 -4.81
C SER A 93 -13.30 -2.12 -4.01
N SER A 94 -14.04 -2.96 -3.29
CA SER A 94 -15.09 -2.56 -2.35
C SER A 94 -15.02 -3.43 -1.10
N PHE A 95 -15.09 -2.81 0.06
CA PHE A 95 -15.01 -3.46 1.37
C PHE A 95 -16.34 -3.36 2.09
N ARG A 96 -16.79 -4.49 2.69
CA ARG A 96 -18.05 -4.59 3.44
C ARG A 96 -17.86 -5.00 4.89
N ASN A 97 -16.73 -5.65 5.20
CA ASN A 97 -16.39 -6.07 6.55
C ASN A 97 -14.87 -6.07 6.76
N ALA A 98 -14.45 -6.16 8.02
CA ALA A 98 -13.05 -6.10 8.42
C ALA A 98 -12.29 -7.41 8.15
N SER A 99 -12.98 -8.53 8.03
CA SER A 99 -12.39 -9.86 7.96
C SER A 99 -12.20 -10.40 6.55
N GLY A 100 -12.92 -9.86 5.56
CA GLY A 100 -12.95 -10.37 4.20
C GLY A 100 -13.87 -11.58 4.04
N LEU A 101 -14.82 -11.78 4.95
CA LEU A 101 -15.87 -12.78 4.78
C LEU A 101 -16.74 -12.44 3.56
N PRO A 102 -17.33 -13.46 2.91
CA PRO A 102 -18.12 -13.25 1.70
C PRO A 102 -19.27 -12.27 1.87
N ASP A 103 -19.35 -11.35 0.92
CA ASP A 103 -20.48 -10.45 0.72
C ASP A 103 -20.53 -10.14 -0.79
N PRO A 104 -21.69 -10.09 -1.45
CA PRO A 104 -21.79 -9.84 -2.89
C PRO A 104 -21.13 -8.54 -3.36
N GLN A 105 -21.01 -7.57 -2.46
CA GLN A 105 -20.37 -6.27 -2.75
C GLN A 105 -18.96 -6.16 -2.16
N HIS A 106 -18.36 -7.25 -1.65
CA HIS A 106 -16.99 -7.31 -1.16
C HIS A 106 -16.10 -7.95 -2.22
N TYR A 107 -15.37 -7.13 -2.96
CA TYR A 107 -14.53 -7.59 -4.07
C TYR A 107 -13.25 -6.76 -4.19
N THR A 108 -12.29 -7.33 -4.88
CA THR A 108 -11.01 -6.68 -5.18
C THR A 108 -10.38 -7.30 -6.43
N THR A 109 -9.22 -6.78 -6.83
CA THR A 109 -8.41 -7.31 -7.93
C THR A 109 -6.98 -7.56 -7.48
N ALA A 110 -6.24 -8.38 -8.23
CA ALA A 110 -4.81 -8.61 -7.97
C ALA A 110 -4.00 -7.30 -8.02
N ARG A 111 -4.33 -6.38 -8.93
CA ARG A 111 -3.67 -5.07 -9.04
C ARG A 111 -3.90 -4.21 -7.80
N ASP A 112 -5.14 -4.11 -7.34
CA ASP A 112 -5.48 -3.31 -6.16
C ASP A 112 -4.84 -3.89 -4.89
N LEU A 113 -4.80 -5.23 -4.77
CA LEU A 113 -4.10 -5.88 -3.66
C LEU A 113 -2.59 -5.67 -3.70
N ALA A 114 -1.97 -5.65 -4.88
CA ALA A 114 -0.55 -5.30 -5.02
C ALA A 114 -0.30 -3.83 -4.62
N THR A 115 -1.20 -2.92 -5.00
CA THR A 115 -1.16 -1.51 -4.58
C THR A 115 -1.24 -1.39 -3.05
N LEU A 116 -2.18 -2.08 -2.42
CA LEU A 116 -2.35 -2.06 -0.97
C LEU A 116 -1.15 -2.67 -0.24
N ALA A 117 -0.63 -3.80 -0.72
CA ALA A 117 0.55 -4.44 -0.12
C ALA A 117 1.80 -3.56 -0.25
N GLY A 118 1.99 -2.94 -1.40
CA GLY A 118 3.07 -1.97 -1.62
C GLY A 118 2.97 -0.76 -0.68
N ALA A 119 1.76 -0.22 -0.52
CA ALA A 119 1.49 0.88 0.41
C ALA A 119 1.78 0.46 1.86
N LEU A 120 1.32 -0.71 2.29
CA LEU A 120 1.58 -1.22 3.64
C LEU A 120 3.08 -1.31 3.95
N ILE A 121 3.87 -1.88 3.03
CA ILE A 121 5.31 -2.04 3.20
C ILE A 121 6.04 -0.69 3.23
N ARG A 122 5.60 0.27 2.42
CA ARG A 122 6.19 1.60 2.31
C ARG A 122 5.85 2.50 3.50
N ASP A 123 4.57 2.51 3.92
CA ASP A 123 4.04 3.48 4.88
C ASP A 123 4.20 3.01 6.34
N PHE A 124 4.35 1.67 6.54
CA PHE A 124 4.50 1.01 7.84
C PHE A 124 5.61 -0.05 7.83
N PRO A 125 6.86 0.32 7.47
CA PRO A 125 7.95 -0.64 7.30
C PRO A 125 8.34 -1.36 8.60
N GLU A 126 8.24 -0.71 9.76
CA GLU A 126 8.55 -1.28 11.06
C GLU A 126 7.52 -2.34 11.48
N GLU A 127 6.24 -2.01 11.37
CA GLU A 127 5.13 -2.92 11.68
C GLU A 127 5.12 -4.10 10.70
N TYR A 128 5.39 -3.84 9.43
CA TYR A 128 5.52 -4.89 8.43
C TYR A 128 6.64 -5.86 8.81
N SER A 129 7.82 -5.36 9.07
CA SER A 129 8.97 -6.18 9.45
C SER A 129 8.72 -6.97 10.75
N LYS A 130 8.05 -6.35 11.73
CA LYS A 130 7.79 -6.94 13.03
C LYS A 130 6.78 -8.09 13.00
N TYR A 131 5.70 -7.95 12.20
CA TYR A 131 4.55 -8.86 12.32
C TYR A 131 4.37 -9.84 11.16
N TYR A 132 4.74 -9.46 9.93
CA TYR A 132 4.40 -10.26 8.75
C TYR A 132 5.30 -11.48 8.53
N SER A 133 6.51 -11.45 9.09
CA SER A 133 7.45 -12.57 9.05
C SER A 133 7.28 -13.58 10.20
N LEU A 134 6.35 -13.33 11.13
CA LEU A 134 6.10 -14.24 12.24
C LEU A 134 5.60 -15.59 11.72
N LYS A 135 6.29 -16.66 12.12
CA LYS A 135 5.98 -18.03 11.68
C LYS A 135 4.86 -18.66 12.50
N GLU A 136 4.68 -18.22 13.74
CA GLU A 136 3.62 -18.70 14.63
C GLU A 136 3.25 -17.64 15.66
N PHE A 137 2.09 -17.79 16.27
CA PHE A 137 1.65 -16.98 17.40
C PHE A 137 0.88 -17.83 18.40
N ARG A 138 1.17 -17.66 19.68
CA ARG A 138 0.49 -18.33 20.79
C ARG A 138 -0.41 -17.35 21.52
N TYR A 139 -1.68 -17.72 21.62
CA TYR A 139 -2.67 -17.00 22.40
C TYR A 139 -3.58 -17.99 23.15
N ASN A 140 -3.96 -17.69 24.39
CA ASN A 140 -4.78 -18.57 25.25
C ASN A 140 -4.30 -20.03 25.24
N ASN A 141 -2.99 -20.25 25.37
CA ASN A 141 -2.34 -21.57 25.32
C ASN A 141 -2.53 -22.34 23.98
N ILE A 142 -3.06 -21.68 22.94
CA ILE A 142 -3.20 -22.24 21.60
C ILE A 142 -2.12 -21.63 20.72
N THR A 143 -1.19 -22.47 20.23
CA THR A 143 -0.19 -22.06 19.24
C THR A 143 -0.71 -22.38 17.85
N GLN A 144 -0.73 -21.39 16.96
CA GLN A 144 -1.13 -21.59 15.57
C GLN A 144 -0.01 -21.09 14.64
N PRO A 145 0.35 -21.87 13.60
CA PRO A 145 1.34 -21.46 12.62
C PRO A 145 0.75 -20.41 11.66
N ASN A 146 1.64 -19.61 11.07
CA ASN A 146 1.28 -18.75 9.95
C ASN A 146 0.88 -19.62 8.75
N ARG A 147 -0.21 -19.25 8.10
CA ARG A 147 -0.75 -19.97 6.94
C ARG A 147 0.01 -19.71 5.65
N ASN A 148 0.91 -18.72 5.63
CA ASN A 148 1.79 -18.47 4.50
C ASN A 148 2.95 -19.47 4.50
N ARG A 149 2.81 -20.56 3.72
CA ARG A 149 3.82 -21.60 3.62
C ARG A 149 5.17 -21.11 3.10
N LEU A 150 5.19 -20.03 2.30
CA LEU A 150 6.44 -19.51 1.73
C LEU A 150 7.38 -18.96 2.81
N LEU A 151 6.89 -18.54 3.97
CA LEU A 151 7.74 -18.14 5.11
C LEU A 151 8.62 -19.30 5.62
N PHE A 152 8.24 -20.54 5.35
CA PHE A 152 8.97 -21.74 5.76
C PHE A 152 9.82 -22.33 4.63
N LEU A 153 9.47 -22.01 3.35
CA LEU A 153 10.08 -22.62 2.18
C LEU A 153 11.18 -21.74 1.54
N ASP A 154 11.04 -20.40 1.63
CA ASP A 154 11.99 -19.46 1.06
C ASP A 154 12.37 -18.40 2.10
N PRO A 155 13.64 -18.38 2.58
CA PRO A 155 14.09 -17.44 3.61
C PRO A 155 14.08 -15.98 3.16
N THR A 156 13.92 -15.71 1.86
CA THR A 156 13.81 -14.34 1.33
C THR A 156 12.39 -13.80 1.39
N VAL A 157 11.39 -14.67 1.65
CA VAL A 157 9.99 -14.29 1.81
C VAL A 157 9.74 -13.80 3.23
N ASP A 158 9.13 -12.61 3.36
CA ASP A 158 8.87 -11.94 4.64
C ASP A 158 7.40 -11.52 4.86
N GLY A 159 6.51 -12.00 4.01
CA GLY A 159 5.06 -11.74 4.09
C GLY A 159 4.33 -12.27 2.86
N VAL A 160 3.09 -11.97 2.64
CA VAL A 160 2.25 -10.98 3.30
C VAL A 160 1.01 -11.67 3.93
N LYS A 161 0.03 -12.11 3.11
CA LYS A 161 -1.23 -12.62 3.64
C LYS A 161 -1.86 -13.66 2.74
N THR A 162 -2.35 -14.73 3.36
CA THR A 162 -3.23 -15.72 2.72
C THR A 162 -4.69 -15.36 2.87
N GLY A 163 -5.52 -15.84 1.95
CA GLY A 163 -6.97 -15.81 2.04
C GLY A 163 -7.57 -17.09 1.48
N PHE A 164 -8.76 -17.44 1.96
CA PHE A 164 -9.57 -18.52 1.43
C PHE A 164 -11.05 -18.28 1.73
N THR A 165 -11.88 -18.42 0.73
CA THR A 165 -13.32 -18.64 0.82
C THR A 165 -13.71 -19.60 -0.30
N ASP A 166 -14.85 -20.28 -0.19
CA ASP A 166 -15.30 -21.20 -1.25
C ASP A 166 -15.46 -20.48 -2.60
N ALA A 167 -15.91 -19.23 -2.58
CA ALA A 167 -16.08 -18.42 -3.79
C ALA A 167 -14.77 -17.88 -4.36
N ALA A 168 -13.79 -17.51 -3.49
CA ALA A 168 -12.54 -16.90 -3.92
C ALA A 168 -11.43 -17.92 -4.24
N GLY A 169 -11.57 -19.17 -3.78
CA GLY A 169 -10.48 -20.13 -3.82
C GLY A 169 -9.31 -19.77 -2.90
N TYR A 170 -8.17 -20.39 -3.11
CA TYR A 170 -6.97 -20.13 -2.33
C TYR A 170 -6.21 -18.93 -2.88
N CYS A 171 -6.01 -17.92 -2.03
CA CYS A 171 -5.36 -16.66 -2.40
C CYS A 171 -4.10 -16.43 -1.57
N LEU A 172 -3.08 -15.80 -2.16
CA LEU A 172 -1.84 -15.44 -1.49
C LEU A 172 -1.27 -14.15 -2.08
N ILE A 173 -0.98 -13.19 -1.22
CA ILE A 173 -0.07 -12.09 -1.52
C ILE A 173 1.25 -12.43 -0.86
N SER A 174 2.34 -12.50 -1.64
CA SER A 174 3.68 -12.77 -1.11
C SER A 174 4.61 -11.62 -1.40
N SER A 175 5.57 -11.40 -0.50
CA SER A 175 6.68 -10.47 -0.67
C SER A 175 7.99 -11.19 -0.41
N ALA A 176 8.96 -10.98 -1.28
CA ALA A 176 10.32 -11.46 -1.11
C ALA A 176 11.31 -10.31 -1.30
N LYS A 177 12.38 -10.30 -0.50
CA LYS A 177 13.49 -9.34 -0.61
C LYS A 177 14.79 -10.10 -0.86
N ARG A 178 15.42 -9.85 -2.02
CA ARG A 178 16.72 -10.43 -2.40
C ARG A 178 17.71 -9.31 -2.69
N GLY A 179 18.66 -9.12 -1.79
CA GLY A 179 19.53 -7.94 -1.81
C GLY A 179 18.71 -6.65 -1.69
N PRO A 180 18.94 -5.65 -2.54
CA PRO A 180 18.22 -4.38 -2.50
C PRO A 180 16.79 -4.48 -3.11
N ARG A 181 16.49 -5.54 -3.86
CA ARG A 181 15.22 -5.67 -4.60
C ARG A 181 14.16 -6.38 -3.78
N ARG A 182 12.95 -5.81 -3.78
CA ARG A 182 11.74 -6.41 -3.26
C ARG A 182 10.74 -6.62 -4.39
N LEU A 183 10.12 -7.79 -4.43
CA LEU A 183 9.02 -8.10 -5.33
C LEU A 183 7.80 -8.56 -4.55
N LEU A 184 6.64 -8.26 -5.10
CA LEU A 184 5.34 -8.75 -4.67
C LEU A 184 4.75 -9.69 -5.73
N SER A 185 4.14 -10.77 -5.29
CA SER A 185 3.26 -11.59 -6.13
C SER A 185 1.87 -11.65 -5.54
N VAL A 186 0.85 -11.64 -6.40
CA VAL A 186 -0.55 -11.80 -6.01
C VAL A 186 -1.16 -12.93 -6.82
N VAL A 187 -1.56 -13.99 -6.14
CA VAL A 187 -2.24 -15.16 -6.72
C VAL A 187 -3.62 -15.26 -6.09
N LEU A 188 -4.65 -15.28 -6.94
CA LEU A 188 -6.06 -15.38 -6.55
C LEU A 188 -6.67 -16.62 -7.21
N GLY A 189 -7.60 -17.28 -6.52
CA GLY A 189 -8.39 -18.36 -7.10
C GLY A 189 -7.62 -19.65 -7.35
N ALA A 190 -6.53 -19.92 -6.64
CA ALA A 190 -5.82 -21.19 -6.79
C ALA A 190 -6.64 -22.37 -6.25
N ALA A 191 -6.41 -23.56 -6.80
CA ALA A 191 -7.16 -24.76 -6.47
C ALA A 191 -6.84 -25.33 -5.08
N SER A 192 -5.66 -25.03 -4.53
CA SER A 192 -5.24 -25.52 -3.22
C SER A 192 -4.20 -24.62 -2.55
N ASP A 193 -3.97 -24.85 -1.26
CA ASP A 193 -2.91 -24.20 -0.49
C ASP A 193 -1.51 -24.41 -1.10
N GLY A 194 -1.23 -25.65 -1.55
CA GLY A 194 0.03 -25.95 -2.22
C GLY A 194 0.20 -25.21 -3.56
N VAL A 195 -0.87 -25.15 -4.36
CA VAL A 195 -0.85 -24.46 -5.66
C VAL A 195 -0.63 -22.96 -5.49
N ARG A 196 -1.35 -22.29 -4.58
CA ARG A 196 -1.11 -20.85 -4.37
C ARG A 196 0.31 -20.53 -3.94
N ALA A 197 0.93 -21.40 -3.11
CA ALA A 197 2.32 -21.24 -2.70
C ALA A 197 3.29 -21.44 -3.86
N GLN A 198 3.10 -22.49 -4.66
CA GLN A 198 3.95 -22.76 -5.82
C GLN A 198 3.87 -21.68 -6.89
N GLU A 199 2.64 -21.24 -7.24
CA GLU A 199 2.46 -20.18 -8.25
C GLU A 199 3.01 -18.83 -7.78
N SER A 200 2.86 -18.51 -6.50
CA SER A 200 3.47 -17.30 -5.92
C SER A 200 5.00 -17.35 -5.99
N LEU A 201 5.62 -18.50 -5.67
CA LEU A 201 7.07 -18.66 -5.75
C LEU A 201 7.59 -18.61 -7.20
N LYS A 202 6.86 -19.21 -8.14
CA LYS A 202 7.18 -19.11 -9.58
C LYS A 202 7.19 -17.65 -10.05
N LEU A 203 6.16 -16.87 -9.69
CA LEU A 203 6.07 -15.44 -10.05
C LEU A 203 7.21 -14.63 -9.44
N LEU A 204 7.55 -14.85 -8.18
CA LEU A 204 8.67 -14.18 -7.51
C LEU A 204 9.99 -14.53 -8.21
N ASN A 205 10.25 -15.81 -8.46
CA ASN A 205 11.46 -16.25 -9.14
C ASN A 205 11.54 -15.69 -10.57
N TYR A 206 10.44 -15.70 -11.32
CA TYR A 206 10.37 -15.09 -12.64
C TYR A 206 10.74 -13.60 -12.61
N GLY A 207 10.15 -12.86 -11.67
CA GLY A 207 10.45 -11.43 -11.51
C GLY A 207 11.92 -11.17 -11.16
N PHE A 208 12.51 -11.93 -10.24
CA PHE A 208 13.93 -11.78 -9.88
C PHE A 208 14.88 -12.21 -11.00
N GLN A 209 14.49 -13.19 -11.80
CA GLN A 209 15.32 -13.71 -12.89
C GLN A 209 15.31 -12.82 -14.12
N PHE A 210 14.12 -12.32 -14.52
CA PHE A 210 13.92 -11.68 -15.82
C PHE A 210 13.74 -10.17 -15.77
N TYR A 211 13.66 -9.57 -14.59
CA TYR A 211 13.49 -8.12 -14.43
C TYR A 211 14.56 -7.53 -13.53
N ASP A 212 14.97 -6.30 -13.83
CA ASP A 212 15.79 -5.47 -12.98
C ASP A 212 14.95 -4.32 -12.40
N ALA A 213 15.31 -3.86 -11.20
CA ALA A 213 14.79 -2.61 -10.63
C ALA A 213 15.78 -1.50 -10.93
N VAL A 214 15.34 -0.49 -11.67
CA VAL A 214 16.14 0.66 -12.09
C VAL A 214 15.66 1.89 -11.36
N GLN A 215 16.50 2.47 -10.52
CA GLN A 215 16.23 3.77 -9.90
C GLN A 215 16.54 4.87 -10.93
N LEU A 216 15.49 5.54 -11.40
CA LEU A 216 15.61 6.67 -12.33
C LEU A 216 15.87 7.98 -11.59
N TYR A 217 15.21 8.18 -10.45
CA TYR A 217 15.38 9.36 -9.61
C TYR A 217 15.36 8.97 -8.14
N ALA A 218 16.24 9.60 -7.35
CA ALA A 218 16.21 9.47 -5.91
C ALA A 218 15.09 10.34 -5.30
N LYS A 219 14.71 10.04 -4.08
CA LYS A 219 13.81 10.86 -3.28
C LYS A 219 14.26 12.32 -3.29
N ASP A 220 13.31 13.23 -3.50
CA ASP A 220 13.53 14.69 -3.51
C ASP A 220 14.57 15.19 -4.55
N GLN A 221 15.04 14.32 -5.44
CA GLN A 221 15.87 14.71 -6.58
C GLN A 221 15.00 15.42 -7.63
N PRO A 222 15.35 16.65 -8.05
CA PRO A 222 14.63 17.33 -9.11
C PRO A 222 14.78 16.60 -10.45
N VAL A 223 13.65 16.29 -11.10
CA VAL A 223 13.59 15.88 -12.51
C VAL A 223 13.85 17.10 -13.40
N SER A 224 13.24 18.24 -13.02
CA SER A 224 13.37 19.52 -13.72
C SER A 224 12.93 20.67 -12.81
N ASN A 225 13.33 21.89 -13.18
CA ASN A 225 12.78 23.13 -12.63
C ASN A 225 11.72 23.69 -13.60
N LEU A 226 10.47 23.75 -13.14
CA LEU A 226 9.36 24.23 -13.95
C LEU A 226 9.09 25.71 -13.67
N LYS A 227 8.79 26.47 -14.72
CA LYS A 227 8.43 27.89 -14.60
C LYS A 227 7.08 28.05 -13.89
N VAL A 228 7.05 28.95 -12.92
CA VAL A 228 5.82 29.35 -12.19
C VAL A 228 5.53 30.82 -12.47
N TRP A 229 4.29 31.11 -12.78
CA TRP A 229 3.79 32.47 -13.04
C TRP A 229 3.09 33.02 -11.80
N LYS A 230 3.22 34.32 -11.57
CA LYS A 230 2.64 35.04 -10.42
C LYS A 230 3.07 34.51 -9.06
N GLY A 231 4.18 33.75 -9.01
CA GLY A 231 4.74 33.15 -7.80
C GLY A 231 5.80 34.01 -7.13
N GLY A 232 5.99 33.80 -5.82
CA GLY A 232 7.08 34.37 -5.05
C GLY A 232 8.46 33.86 -5.51
N SER A 233 8.49 32.73 -6.21
CA SER A 233 9.63 32.21 -6.98
C SER A 233 9.21 32.04 -8.44
N SER A 234 10.14 32.28 -9.37
CA SER A 234 9.91 32.10 -10.82
C SER A 234 9.95 30.65 -11.27
N THR A 235 10.40 29.73 -10.41
CA THR A 235 10.49 28.30 -10.69
C THR A 235 10.13 27.47 -9.45
N VAL A 236 9.77 26.23 -9.70
CA VAL A 236 9.53 25.20 -8.69
C VAL A 236 10.26 23.92 -9.08
N LYS A 237 10.89 23.24 -8.13
CA LYS A 237 11.49 21.93 -8.34
C LYS A 237 10.40 20.89 -8.51
N ALA A 238 10.40 20.18 -9.62
CA ALA A 238 9.50 19.07 -9.92
C ALA A 238 10.24 17.75 -9.74
N GLY A 239 9.67 16.81 -8.98
CA GLY A 239 10.33 15.53 -8.68
C GLY A 239 9.40 14.52 -8.01
N PHE A 240 9.98 13.55 -7.33
CA PHE A 240 9.28 12.49 -6.62
C PHE A 240 9.56 12.58 -5.11
N GLN A 241 8.54 12.37 -4.28
CA GLN A 241 8.67 12.39 -2.81
C GLN A 241 9.25 11.08 -2.23
N GLY A 242 9.57 10.13 -3.07
CA GLY A 242 10.24 8.86 -2.76
C GLY A 242 11.14 8.46 -3.92
N ASP A 243 11.98 7.44 -3.72
CA ASP A 243 12.78 6.88 -4.81
C ASP A 243 11.86 6.41 -5.94
N PHE A 244 12.12 6.88 -7.16
CA PHE A 244 11.40 6.46 -8.34
C PHE A 244 12.14 5.31 -9.03
N ILE A 245 11.62 4.09 -8.81
CA ILE A 245 12.20 2.83 -9.26
C ILE A 245 11.23 2.16 -10.23
N LEU A 246 11.73 1.75 -11.38
CA LEU A 246 10.97 0.96 -12.36
C LEU A 246 11.50 -0.47 -12.45
N ALA A 247 10.58 -1.43 -12.54
CA ALA A 247 10.91 -2.79 -12.97
C ALA A 247 10.96 -2.82 -14.49
N VAL A 248 12.09 -3.23 -15.06
CA VAL A 248 12.28 -3.36 -16.51
C VAL A 248 12.82 -4.74 -16.85
N PRO A 249 12.58 -5.27 -18.05
CA PRO A 249 13.23 -6.52 -18.48
C PRO A 249 14.75 -6.41 -18.33
N LYS A 250 15.38 -7.49 -17.91
CA LYS A 250 16.81 -7.54 -17.61
C LYS A 250 17.64 -7.13 -18.83
N GLY A 251 18.58 -6.20 -18.61
CA GLY A 251 19.41 -5.65 -19.66
C GLY A 251 18.78 -4.52 -20.50
N PHE A 252 17.53 -4.15 -20.23
CA PHE A 252 16.82 -3.12 -21.01
C PHE A 252 16.95 -1.70 -20.39
N ALA A 253 17.52 -1.57 -19.22
CA ALA A 253 17.67 -0.27 -18.55
C ALA A 253 18.28 0.85 -19.44
N PRO A 254 19.34 0.58 -20.27
CA PRO A 254 19.92 1.61 -21.15
C PRO A 254 18.99 2.05 -22.30
N ARG A 255 17.89 1.33 -22.53
CA ARG A 255 16.94 1.58 -23.62
C ARG A 255 15.71 2.39 -23.15
N LEU A 256 15.65 2.72 -21.84
CA LEU A 256 14.63 3.59 -21.29
C LEU A 256 14.86 5.04 -21.78
N GLN A 257 13.77 5.69 -22.15
CA GLN A 257 13.73 7.11 -22.47
C GLN A 257 12.66 7.78 -21.62
N THR A 258 12.91 8.99 -21.18
CA THR A 258 12.00 9.76 -20.34
C THR A 258 11.70 11.10 -20.97
N GLU A 259 10.45 11.51 -20.91
CA GLU A 259 9.96 12.84 -21.33
C GLU A 259 9.11 13.43 -20.21
N LEU A 260 9.44 14.66 -19.79
CA LEU A 260 8.64 15.38 -18.80
C LEU A 260 7.64 16.29 -19.51
N VAL A 261 6.37 16.03 -19.31
CA VAL A 261 5.27 16.84 -19.83
C VAL A 261 4.66 17.64 -18.69
N SER A 262 4.82 18.97 -18.71
CA SER A 262 4.26 19.86 -17.70
C SER A 262 3.02 20.60 -18.23
N GLN A 263 2.06 20.84 -17.36
CA GLN A 263 0.92 21.71 -17.65
C GLN A 263 1.37 23.18 -17.57
N GLN A 264 1.47 23.86 -18.71
CA GLN A 264 1.83 25.26 -18.75
C GLN A 264 0.66 26.12 -19.27
N PRO A 265 0.46 27.32 -18.75
CA PRO A 265 1.25 28.00 -17.69
C PRO A 265 0.93 27.46 -16.27
N LEU A 266 1.97 27.15 -15.49
CA LEU A 266 1.82 26.79 -14.09
C LEU A 266 1.69 28.07 -13.25
N MET A 267 0.57 28.23 -12.57
CA MET A 267 0.22 29.44 -11.82
C MET A 267 0.40 29.22 -10.31
N ALA A 268 0.97 30.21 -9.63
CA ALA A 268 0.96 30.23 -8.17
C ALA A 268 -0.45 30.51 -7.59
N PRO A 269 -0.80 30.01 -6.38
CA PRO A 269 0.09 29.23 -5.50
C PRO A 269 0.26 27.79 -5.97
N VAL A 270 1.46 27.21 -5.71
CA VAL A 270 1.74 25.80 -5.89
C VAL A 270 2.04 25.20 -4.53
N SER A 271 1.33 24.15 -4.15
CA SER A 271 1.56 23.46 -2.89
C SER A 271 2.62 22.36 -3.04
N ALA A 272 3.45 22.16 -2.00
CA ALA A 272 4.33 21.00 -1.97
C ALA A 272 3.50 19.69 -2.07
N GLY A 273 3.95 18.75 -2.89
CA GLY A 273 3.21 17.51 -3.19
C GLY A 273 2.11 17.65 -4.25
N GLN A 274 1.80 18.85 -4.73
CA GLN A 274 0.87 19.05 -5.84
C GLN A 274 1.44 18.45 -7.13
N THR A 275 0.65 17.66 -7.86
CA THR A 275 1.02 17.18 -9.20
C THR A 275 1.09 18.34 -10.17
N ILE A 276 2.25 18.54 -10.80
CA ILE A 276 2.54 19.66 -11.71
C ILE A 276 3.06 19.23 -13.07
N ALA A 277 3.39 17.95 -13.21
CA ALA A 277 3.85 17.38 -14.47
C ALA A 277 3.59 15.88 -14.51
N THR A 278 3.84 15.27 -15.66
CA THR A 278 3.82 13.81 -15.88
C THR A 278 5.14 13.41 -16.53
N LEU A 279 5.83 12.45 -15.92
CA LEU A 279 6.98 11.78 -16.53
C LEU A 279 6.47 10.64 -17.40
N LYS A 280 6.62 10.76 -18.70
CA LYS A 280 6.38 9.67 -19.65
C LYS A 280 7.65 8.85 -19.80
N VAL A 281 7.53 7.55 -19.65
CA VAL A 281 8.63 6.60 -19.84
C VAL A 281 8.30 5.74 -21.04
N SER A 282 9.27 5.60 -21.94
CA SER A 282 9.20 4.68 -23.09
C SER A 282 10.36 3.71 -23.07
N LEU A 283 10.14 2.52 -23.66
CA LEU A 283 11.13 1.50 -23.86
C LEU A 283 11.15 1.16 -25.35
N ASP A 284 12.29 1.38 -26.02
CA ASP A 284 12.42 1.25 -27.47
C ASP A 284 11.38 2.06 -28.26
N GLY A 285 11.09 3.27 -27.81
CA GLY A 285 10.10 4.14 -28.43
C GLY A 285 8.63 3.75 -28.20
N LYS A 286 8.36 2.66 -27.46
CA LYS A 286 7.00 2.27 -27.09
C LYS A 286 6.65 2.78 -25.69
N PRO A 287 5.42 3.26 -25.46
CA PRO A 287 5.00 3.70 -24.13
C PRO A 287 5.18 2.59 -23.10
N TYR A 288 5.85 2.90 -21.99
CA TYR A 288 6.08 1.97 -20.87
C TYR A 288 5.26 2.34 -19.65
N GLY A 289 5.12 3.64 -19.36
CA GLY A 289 4.28 4.15 -18.28
C GLY A 289 4.28 5.68 -18.21
N GLU A 290 3.29 6.19 -17.47
CA GLU A 290 3.16 7.62 -17.15
C GLU A 290 3.06 7.78 -15.64
N TYR A 291 3.83 8.71 -15.08
CA TYR A 291 3.99 8.86 -13.64
C TYR A 291 3.83 10.32 -13.22
N PRO A 292 2.98 10.62 -12.22
CA PRO A 292 2.80 11.97 -11.74
C PRO A 292 4.08 12.49 -11.09
N VAL A 293 4.49 13.70 -11.48
CA VAL A 293 5.61 14.43 -10.89
C VAL A 293 5.05 15.59 -10.09
N VAL A 294 5.52 15.75 -8.88
CA VAL A 294 4.98 16.72 -7.92
C VAL A 294 5.94 17.88 -7.66
N ALA A 295 5.40 18.97 -7.14
CA ALA A 295 6.21 20.05 -6.59
C ALA A 295 6.92 19.58 -5.32
N LEU A 296 8.25 19.68 -5.27
CA LEU A 296 9.04 19.32 -4.09
C LEU A 296 9.03 20.41 -3.00
N GLU A 297 8.60 21.61 -3.37
CA GLU A 297 8.52 22.78 -2.50
C GLU A 297 7.25 23.59 -2.81
N ALA A 298 6.81 24.39 -1.85
CA ALA A 298 5.68 25.28 -2.07
C ALA A 298 6.14 26.61 -2.71
N VAL A 299 5.34 27.17 -3.63
CA VAL A 299 5.55 28.51 -4.18
C VAL A 299 4.31 29.36 -3.88
N PRO A 300 4.42 30.32 -2.93
CA PRO A 300 3.32 31.22 -2.60
C PRO A 300 3.09 32.22 -3.74
N VAL A 301 1.95 32.91 -3.70
CA VAL A 301 1.62 33.98 -4.65
C VAL A 301 2.57 35.18 -4.44
N ALA A 302 3.06 35.77 -5.53
CA ALA A 302 3.87 36.99 -5.50
C ALA A 302 3.07 38.21 -5.00
N GLY A 303 3.77 39.22 -4.52
CA GLY A 303 3.19 40.53 -4.25
C GLY A 303 2.54 41.20 -5.47
N ALA A 304 1.78 42.28 -5.26
CA ALA A 304 0.98 42.91 -6.32
C ALA A 304 1.79 43.31 -7.55
N ILE A 305 3.01 43.83 -7.37
CA ILE A 305 3.91 44.27 -8.46
C ILE A 305 4.37 43.06 -9.30
N GLY A 306 4.81 41.99 -8.68
CA GLY A 306 5.25 40.76 -9.37
C GLY A 306 4.13 40.15 -10.22
N ARG A 307 2.90 40.13 -9.68
CA ARG A 307 1.72 39.61 -10.40
C ARG A 307 1.37 40.45 -11.61
N ALA A 308 1.49 41.79 -11.52
CA ALA A 308 1.23 42.70 -12.64
C ALA A 308 2.24 42.48 -13.77
N ILE A 309 3.53 42.37 -13.45
CA ILE A 309 4.60 42.10 -14.44
C ILE A 309 4.34 40.77 -15.16
N ASP A 310 4.03 39.70 -14.40
CA ASP A 310 3.75 38.38 -14.98
C ASP A 310 2.45 38.38 -15.83
N SER A 311 1.44 39.15 -15.47
CA SER A 311 0.23 39.27 -16.26
C SER A 311 0.51 39.88 -17.62
N VAL A 312 1.35 40.92 -17.67
CA VAL A 312 1.78 41.54 -18.98
C VAL A 312 2.59 40.53 -19.79
N ARG A 313 3.54 39.82 -19.18
CA ARG A 313 4.38 38.82 -19.87
C ARG A 313 3.58 37.62 -20.41
N LEU A 314 2.51 37.22 -19.72
CA LEU A 314 1.61 36.18 -20.21
C LEU A 314 0.77 36.59 -21.40
N TRP A 315 0.51 37.89 -21.56
CA TRP A 315 -0.31 38.42 -22.66
C TRP A 315 0.45 38.42 -24.00
N PHE A 316 1.80 38.41 -23.94
CA PHE A 316 2.67 38.38 -25.13
C PHE A 316 3.20 36.96 -25.45
N LYS A 317 2.61 35.89 -24.89
CA LYS A 317 2.91 34.50 -25.19
C LYS A 317 1.75 33.78 -25.85
#